data_aca705b202c60d2634515941824af77b
#
_entry.id   aca705b202c60d2634515941824af77b
#
_cell.length_a   1.000
_cell.length_b   1.000
_cell.length_c   1.000
_cell.angle_alpha   90.00
_cell.angle_beta   90.00
_cell.angle_gamma   90.00
#
_symmetry.space_group_name_H-M   'P 1'
#
loop_
_entity.id
_entity.type
_entity.pdbx_description
1 polymer ?
#
loop_
_entity_poly.entity_id
_entity_poly.type
_entity_poly.pdbx_seq_one_letter_code
_entity_poly.pdbx_strand_id
1 'polypeptide(L)'
;MMMLAVAAVLAWPAAAQPAVAEADFIVRDFGFGDGRRLPELKQHYRTLGTPQRDAQGNITNAVMIGHGTGGTGAQFLVPQFTRLFAPGAPLDLATHFIILPDAIGHGGSSKPSDGLRMAFPAYDYADMVRAQGLLLDHLKVKRLRLLMGTSMGCMMGFQFGTDLPGRAAAIMPLACNVIPLAGRNRLWRAMAINAIKADPDWNGGNYTTPPLNGLRVGVALQVMASSAPVRMQADWPTRDAADAAAQRAMAQGLAGSADANDRIYQLEASRNYHPAPHLARITVPVTWVNSADDVINPPGVGDAALQVKAMPQGRFVLIPESAETRGHSTHTWSQFWEGELKALLARSN
;
A
#
# COMPACT_ATOMS: atom_id res chain seq x y z
N MET A 1 -5.26 50.78 -27.73
CA MET A 1 -5.38 50.56 -26.29
C MET A 1 -5.91 49.14 -26.08
N MET A 2 -5.02 48.23 -25.80
CA MET A 2 -5.35 46.81 -25.57
C MET A 2 -5.29 46.58 -24.04
N MET A 3 -6.45 46.34 -23.44
CA MET A 3 -6.53 45.99 -22.00
C MET A 3 -6.09 44.51 -21.81
N LEU A 4 -4.97 44.32 -21.11
CA LEU A 4 -4.58 43.02 -20.59
C LEU A 4 -5.43 42.71 -19.35
N ALA A 5 -6.28 41.70 -19.44
CA ALA A 5 -6.96 41.13 -18.27
C ALA A 5 -5.96 40.24 -17.50
N VAL A 6 -5.55 40.70 -16.32
CA VAL A 6 -4.78 39.89 -15.38
C VAL A 6 -5.75 38.95 -14.67
N ALA A 7 -5.71 37.68 -15.00
CA ALA A 7 -6.43 36.65 -14.25
C ALA A 7 -5.74 36.44 -12.88
N ALA A 8 -6.40 36.88 -11.82
CA ALA A 8 -5.96 36.57 -10.45
C ALA A 8 -6.10 35.06 -10.19
N VAL A 9 -4.99 34.35 -10.11
CA VAL A 9 -4.94 32.99 -9.59
C VAL A 9 -5.21 33.08 -8.09
N LEU A 10 -6.42 32.77 -7.68
CA LEU A 10 -6.76 32.56 -6.27
C LEU A 10 -5.93 31.39 -5.75
N ALA A 11 -4.85 31.67 -5.03
CA ALA A 11 -4.13 30.68 -4.24
C ALA A 11 -5.08 30.19 -3.15
N TRP A 12 -5.45 28.92 -3.20
CA TRP A 12 -6.15 28.27 -2.10
C TRP A 12 -5.24 28.30 -0.86
N PRO A 13 -5.79 28.59 0.35
CA PRO A 13 -5.00 28.51 1.57
C PRO A 13 -4.48 27.10 1.71
N ALA A 14 -3.19 26.95 2.00
CA ALA A 14 -2.58 25.67 2.34
C ALA A 14 -3.37 25.11 3.55
N ALA A 15 -4.18 24.07 3.32
CA ALA A 15 -4.90 23.39 4.39
C ALA A 15 -3.84 22.91 5.39
N ALA A 16 -4.00 23.29 6.66
CA ALA A 16 -3.12 22.80 7.71
C ALA A 16 -3.06 21.29 7.64
N GLN A 17 -1.85 20.71 7.63
CA GLN A 17 -1.71 19.26 7.64
C GLN A 17 -2.44 18.70 8.85
N PRO A 18 -3.21 17.60 8.69
CA PRO A 18 -3.94 17.03 9.81
C PRO A 18 -2.97 16.60 10.91
N ALA A 19 -3.36 16.77 12.18
CA ALA A 19 -2.58 16.29 13.31
C ALA A 19 -2.44 14.76 13.24
N VAL A 20 -1.20 14.28 13.21
CA VAL A 20 -0.86 12.86 13.14
C VAL A 20 -0.28 12.46 14.51
N ALA A 21 -0.84 11.43 15.12
CA ALA A 21 -0.25 10.77 16.29
C ALA A 21 0.45 9.49 15.83
N GLU A 22 1.63 9.21 16.38
CA GLU A 22 2.40 7.99 16.12
C GLU A 22 2.54 7.18 17.40
N ALA A 23 2.49 5.85 17.27
CA ALA A 23 2.67 4.93 18.40
C ALA A 23 3.22 3.57 17.92
N ASP A 24 3.76 2.83 18.88
CA ASP A 24 4.21 1.46 18.71
C ASP A 24 3.34 0.51 19.53
N PHE A 25 2.97 -0.62 18.94
CA PHE A 25 2.35 -1.75 19.62
C PHE A 25 3.31 -2.93 19.62
N ILE A 26 3.62 -3.46 20.80
CA ILE A 26 4.52 -4.61 20.97
C ILE A 26 3.68 -5.87 21.14
N VAL A 27 3.75 -6.75 20.14
CA VAL A 27 3.19 -8.10 20.22
C VAL A 27 4.24 -9.03 20.81
N ARG A 28 3.93 -9.63 21.96
CA ARG A 28 4.83 -10.60 22.59
C ARG A 28 4.65 -11.98 22.00
N ASP A 29 5.78 -12.68 21.83
CA ASP A 29 5.85 -14.06 21.37
C ASP A 29 5.08 -14.30 20.06
N PHE A 30 5.33 -13.45 19.06
CA PHE A 30 4.66 -13.54 17.76
C PHE A 30 5.20 -14.73 16.94
N GLY A 31 4.33 -15.68 16.58
CA GLY A 31 4.68 -16.82 15.72
C GLY A 31 4.44 -16.50 14.24
N PHE A 32 5.37 -16.82 13.37
CA PHE A 32 5.29 -16.65 11.92
C PHE A 32 4.82 -17.93 11.23
N GLY A 33 4.32 -17.80 10.00
CA GLY A 33 3.89 -18.92 9.17
C GLY A 33 5.02 -19.91 8.81
N ASP A 34 6.29 -19.46 8.89
CA ASP A 34 7.48 -20.31 8.70
C ASP A 34 7.86 -21.15 9.94
N GLY A 35 7.10 -21.06 11.03
CA GLY A 35 7.30 -21.76 12.29
C GLY A 35 8.24 -21.06 13.27
N ARG A 36 8.92 -19.97 12.87
CA ARG A 36 9.77 -19.19 13.75
C ARG A 36 8.95 -18.22 14.62
N ARG A 37 9.57 -17.73 15.69
CA ARG A 37 8.94 -16.79 16.62
C ARG A 37 9.86 -15.61 16.89
N LEU A 38 9.28 -14.44 17.14
CA LEU A 38 9.95 -13.30 17.74
C LEU A 38 9.42 -13.08 19.16
N PRO A 39 10.31 -12.93 20.16
CA PRO A 39 9.89 -12.58 21.53
C PRO A 39 9.08 -11.29 21.56
N GLU A 40 9.44 -10.31 20.73
CA GLU A 40 8.75 -9.05 20.57
C GLU A 40 8.68 -8.68 19.09
N LEU A 41 7.47 -8.46 18.57
CA LEU A 41 7.22 -7.87 17.28
C LEU A 41 6.65 -6.47 17.48
N LYS A 42 7.40 -5.45 17.09
CA LYS A 42 6.93 -4.07 17.10
C LYS A 42 6.10 -3.79 15.85
N GLN A 43 4.90 -3.26 16.03
CA GLN A 43 4.09 -2.66 14.99
C GLN A 43 4.01 -1.16 15.21
N HIS A 44 4.61 -0.39 14.32
CA HIS A 44 4.47 1.05 14.27
C HIS A 44 3.19 1.44 13.51
N TYR A 45 2.49 2.45 13.98
CA TYR A 45 1.31 2.95 13.31
C TYR A 45 1.09 4.44 13.56
N ARG A 46 0.35 5.06 12.64
CA ARG A 46 -0.09 6.45 12.74
C ARG A 46 -1.59 6.51 12.85
N THR A 47 -2.10 7.52 13.55
CA THR A 47 -3.54 7.76 13.63
C THR A 47 -3.88 9.23 13.38
N LEU A 48 -5.06 9.46 12.77
CA LEU A 48 -5.63 10.78 12.53
C LEU A 48 -7.11 10.76 12.90
N GLY A 49 -7.66 11.92 13.29
CA GLY A 49 -9.04 12.04 13.71
C GLY A 49 -9.28 11.55 15.16
N THR A 50 -10.54 11.54 15.58
CA THR A 50 -10.92 11.20 16.96
C THR A 50 -11.68 9.88 16.99
N PRO A 51 -11.28 8.90 17.82
CA PRO A 51 -11.99 7.65 17.96
C PRO A 51 -13.35 7.86 18.63
N GLN A 52 -14.42 7.41 17.99
CA GLN A 52 -15.76 7.33 18.58
C GLN A 52 -15.93 5.94 19.19
N ARG A 53 -16.50 5.89 20.41
CA ARG A 53 -16.59 4.64 21.16
C ARG A 53 -18.03 4.28 21.50
N ASP A 54 -18.34 2.99 21.46
CA ASP A 54 -19.58 2.44 21.98
C ASP A 54 -19.58 2.38 23.53
N ALA A 55 -20.69 1.95 24.11
CA ALA A 55 -20.84 1.80 25.56
C ALA A 55 -19.86 0.78 26.18
N GLN A 56 -19.30 -0.13 25.40
CA GLN A 56 -18.29 -1.11 25.80
C GLN A 56 -16.85 -0.59 25.60
N GLY A 57 -16.69 0.65 25.10
CA GLY A 57 -15.41 1.29 24.87
C GLY A 57 -14.72 0.88 23.55
N ASN A 58 -15.40 0.13 22.67
CA ASN A 58 -14.85 -0.23 21.37
C ASN A 58 -14.94 0.95 20.39
N ILE A 59 -13.91 1.12 19.55
CA ILE A 59 -13.92 2.13 18.50
C ILE A 59 -14.83 1.66 17.35
N THR A 60 -15.76 2.52 16.93
CA THR A 60 -16.81 2.23 15.95
C THR A 60 -16.58 2.88 14.59
N ASN A 61 -15.78 3.94 14.52
CA ASN A 61 -15.53 4.75 13.31
C ASN A 61 -14.14 4.53 12.70
N ALA A 62 -13.46 3.42 13.01
CA ALA A 62 -12.11 3.16 12.57
C ALA A 62 -12.04 2.81 11.08
N VAL A 63 -11.12 3.43 10.36
CA VAL A 63 -10.71 3.11 8.99
C VAL A 63 -9.24 2.74 8.98
N MET A 64 -8.88 1.56 8.49
CA MET A 64 -7.48 1.17 8.32
C MET A 64 -7.08 1.23 6.85
N ILE A 65 -5.91 1.80 6.57
CA ILE A 65 -5.39 1.96 5.21
C ILE A 65 -3.99 1.36 5.12
N GLY A 66 -3.85 0.27 4.33
CA GLY A 66 -2.60 -0.46 4.12
C GLY A 66 -1.77 0.09 2.96
N HIS A 67 -0.47 0.25 3.17
CA HIS A 67 0.48 0.80 2.20
C HIS A 67 1.00 -0.23 1.18
N GLY A 68 1.66 0.25 0.11
CA GLY A 68 2.31 -0.56 -0.92
C GLY A 68 3.67 -1.13 -0.49
N THR A 69 4.20 -2.08 -1.29
CA THR A 69 5.53 -2.69 -1.07
C THR A 69 6.62 -1.61 -1.00
N GLY A 70 7.43 -1.64 0.05
CA GLY A 70 8.49 -0.67 0.31
C GLY A 70 8.01 0.69 0.83
N GLY A 71 6.69 0.87 0.98
CA GLY A 71 6.09 2.07 1.57
C GLY A 71 5.94 1.99 3.09
N THR A 72 5.26 2.98 3.65
CA THR A 72 4.87 3.08 5.07
C THR A 72 3.48 3.70 5.16
N GLY A 73 2.87 3.72 6.34
CA GLY A 73 1.62 4.45 6.56
C GLY A 73 1.70 5.94 6.18
N ALA A 74 2.91 6.53 6.24
CA ALA A 74 3.11 7.93 5.86
C ALA A 74 2.87 8.22 4.35
N GLN A 75 2.85 7.19 3.48
CA GLN A 75 2.55 7.38 2.05
C GLN A 75 1.18 8.02 1.79
N PHE A 76 0.26 7.95 2.76
CA PHE A 76 -1.08 8.53 2.66
C PHE A 76 -1.17 9.97 3.17
N LEU A 77 -0.06 10.55 3.64
CA LEU A 77 0.03 11.92 4.14
C LEU A 77 0.45 12.94 3.05
N VAL A 78 0.20 12.60 1.79
CA VAL A 78 0.47 13.44 0.63
C VAL A 78 -0.80 14.18 0.16
N PRO A 79 -0.70 15.39 -0.42
CA PRO A 79 -1.86 16.23 -0.74
C PRO A 79 -2.94 15.54 -1.58
N GLN A 80 -2.53 14.74 -2.60
CA GLN A 80 -3.45 14.04 -3.49
C GLN A 80 -4.26 12.95 -2.78
N PHE A 81 -3.86 12.53 -1.57
CA PHE A 81 -4.57 11.56 -0.75
C PHE A 81 -5.26 12.20 0.46
N THR A 82 -4.59 13.15 1.15
CA THR A 82 -5.13 13.79 2.36
C THR A 82 -6.39 14.63 2.10
N ARG A 83 -6.68 14.98 0.84
CA ARG A 83 -7.97 15.58 0.47
C ARG A 83 -9.18 14.75 0.90
N LEU A 84 -9.03 13.43 1.05
CA LEU A 84 -10.08 12.53 1.55
C LEU A 84 -10.42 12.79 3.02
N PHE A 85 -9.50 13.39 3.78
CA PHE A 85 -9.59 13.63 5.21
C PHE A 85 -10.15 15.02 5.56
N ALA A 86 -10.38 15.86 4.56
CA ALA A 86 -10.90 17.22 4.72
C ALA A 86 -12.36 17.22 5.21
N PRO A 87 -12.84 18.31 5.82
CA PRO A 87 -14.23 18.46 6.21
C PRO A 87 -15.21 18.19 5.05
N GLY A 88 -16.19 17.31 5.27
CA GLY A 88 -17.17 16.89 4.25
C GLY A 88 -16.65 15.90 3.19
N ALA A 89 -15.37 15.54 3.23
CA ALA A 89 -14.79 14.50 2.36
C ALA A 89 -15.19 13.08 2.84
N PRO A 90 -14.98 12.04 2.01
CA PRO A 90 -15.44 10.68 2.33
C PRO A 90 -14.88 10.11 3.63
N LEU A 91 -13.69 10.52 4.05
CA LEU A 91 -13.01 10.08 5.28
C LEU A 91 -12.73 11.27 6.20
N ASP A 92 -13.69 12.21 6.28
CA ASP A 92 -13.63 13.38 7.16
C ASP A 92 -13.20 12.99 8.57
N LEU A 93 -12.12 13.61 9.08
CA LEU A 93 -11.54 13.32 10.40
C LEU A 93 -12.45 13.67 11.57
N ALA A 94 -13.50 14.47 11.35
CA ALA A 94 -14.53 14.72 12.35
C ALA A 94 -15.41 13.48 12.60
N THR A 95 -15.51 12.57 11.62
CA THR A 95 -16.37 11.38 11.66
C THR A 95 -15.62 10.06 11.58
N HIS A 96 -14.36 10.05 11.14
CA HIS A 96 -13.56 8.85 10.98
C HIS A 96 -12.26 8.91 11.79
N PHE A 97 -11.88 7.77 12.35
CA PHE A 97 -10.59 7.54 12.99
C PHE A 97 -9.73 6.70 12.06
N ILE A 98 -8.71 7.32 11.47
CA ILE A 98 -7.83 6.71 10.47
C ILE A 98 -6.66 6.03 11.16
N ILE A 99 -6.37 4.78 10.78
CA ILE A 99 -5.24 3.98 11.25
C ILE A 99 -4.37 3.66 10.05
N LEU A 100 -3.10 4.08 10.08
CA LEU A 100 -2.10 3.88 9.04
C LEU A 100 -0.94 3.04 9.60
N PRO A 101 -1.05 1.69 9.61
CA PRO A 101 0.02 0.85 10.12
C PRO A 101 1.20 0.79 9.15
N ASP A 102 2.41 0.69 9.70
CA ASP A 102 3.56 0.16 8.97
C ASP A 102 3.51 -1.37 9.06
N ALA A 103 3.50 -2.07 7.93
CA ALA A 103 3.48 -3.52 7.91
C ALA A 103 4.80 -4.12 8.43
N ILE A 104 4.80 -5.40 8.86
CA ILE A 104 6.04 -6.11 9.20
C ILE A 104 7.06 -5.94 8.07
N GLY A 105 8.31 -5.65 8.41
CA GLY A 105 9.38 -5.44 7.43
C GLY A 105 9.42 -4.03 6.81
N HIS A 106 8.60 -3.09 7.32
CA HIS A 106 8.48 -1.74 6.75
C HIS A 106 8.52 -0.65 7.83
N GLY A 107 9.01 0.50 7.47
CA GLY A 107 8.95 1.72 8.27
C GLY A 107 9.49 1.56 9.69
N GLY A 108 8.69 1.94 10.68
CA GLY A 108 8.99 1.82 12.11
C GLY A 108 8.70 0.45 12.70
N SER A 109 8.04 -0.48 11.95
CA SER A 109 7.78 -1.84 12.43
C SER A 109 9.02 -2.72 12.37
N SER A 110 9.01 -3.83 13.14
CA SER A 110 10.12 -4.80 13.17
C SER A 110 10.48 -5.31 11.79
N LYS A 111 11.77 -5.33 11.47
CA LYS A 111 12.32 -5.66 10.15
C LYS A 111 13.74 -6.25 10.25
N PRO A 112 14.25 -6.88 9.20
CA PRO A 112 15.59 -7.46 9.17
C PRO A 112 16.71 -6.52 9.62
N SER A 113 16.68 -5.25 9.20
CA SER A 113 17.70 -4.25 9.55
C SER A 113 17.73 -3.86 11.02
N ASP A 114 16.76 -4.25 11.82
CA ASP A 114 16.75 -4.01 13.28
C ASP A 114 17.70 -4.93 14.06
N GLY A 115 18.59 -5.66 13.36
CA GLY A 115 19.67 -6.44 13.96
C GLY A 115 19.69 -7.92 13.57
N LEU A 116 18.56 -8.53 13.26
CA LEU A 116 18.48 -9.96 12.88
C LEU A 116 18.93 -10.22 11.43
N ARG A 117 18.96 -9.18 10.58
CA ARG A 117 19.40 -9.31 9.18
C ARG A 117 18.69 -10.48 8.49
N MET A 118 19.44 -11.38 7.82
CA MET A 118 18.88 -12.55 7.13
C MET A 118 18.42 -13.67 8.09
N ALA A 119 18.62 -13.56 9.40
CA ALA A 119 18.02 -14.42 10.40
C ALA A 119 16.61 -13.97 10.84
N PHE A 120 16.11 -12.84 10.37
CA PHE A 120 14.72 -12.42 10.62
C PHE A 120 13.73 -13.48 10.09
N PRO A 121 12.59 -13.75 10.77
CA PRO A 121 11.60 -14.72 10.27
C PRO A 121 11.08 -14.34 8.88
N ALA A 122 10.89 -15.34 8.01
CA ALA A 122 10.39 -15.14 6.67
C ALA A 122 8.88 -14.91 6.70
N TYR A 123 8.47 -13.68 6.96
CA TYR A 123 7.07 -13.27 6.99
C TYR A 123 6.41 -13.27 5.60
N ASP A 124 5.10 -13.40 5.58
CA ASP A 124 4.26 -13.24 4.40
C ASP A 124 3.04 -12.34 4.69
N TYR A 125 2.12 -12.19 3.72
CA TYR A 125 0.94 -11.34 3.89
C TYR A 125 -0.03 -11.86 4.94
N ALA A 126 -0.11 -13.17 5.18
CA ALA A 126 -0.93 -13.74 6.25
C ALA A 126 -0.37 -13.37 7.62
N ASP A 127 0.96 -13.35 7.79
CA ASP A 127 1.61 -12.89 9.00
C ASP A 127 1.34 -11.40 9.26
N MET A 128 1.45 -10.56 8.21
CA MET A 128 1.14 -9.13 8.30
C MET A 128 -0.32 -8.89 8.69
N VAL A 129 -1.26 -9.61 8.10
CA VAL A 129 -2.70 -9.52 8.40
C VAL A 129 -2.99 -9.95 9.83
N ARG A 130 -2.36 -11.05 10.30
CA ARG A 130 -2.51 -11.49 11.69
C ARG A 130 -2.00 -10.43 12.67
N ALA A 131 -0.85 -9.82 12.39
CA ALA A 131 -0.30 -8.74 13.19
C ALA A 131 -1.24 -7.53 13.21
N GLN A 132 -1.82 -7.13 12.06
CA GLN A 132 -2.82 -6.07 11.99
C GLN A 132 -4.10 -6.41 12.78
N GLY A 133 -4.54 -7.66 12.76
CA GLY A 133 -5.65 -8.11 13.61
C GLY A 133 -5.39 -7.88 15.10
N LEU A 134 -4.17 -8.20 15.58
CA LEU A 134 -3.75 -7.95 16.95
C LEU A 134 -3.65 -6.45 17.27
N LEU A 135 -3.21 -5.61 16.32
CA LEU A 135 -3.23 -4.17 16.49
C LEU A 135 -4.65 -3.63 16.66
N LEU A 136 -5.61 -4.13 15.87
CA LEU A 136 -7.02 -3.74 16.01
C LEU A 136 -7.60 -4.16 17.38
N ASP A 137 -7.22 -5.32 17.89
CA ASP A 137 -7.64 -5.79 19.22
C ASP A 137 -7.04 -4.88 20.33
N HIS A 138 -5.76 -4.51 20.22
CA HIS A 138 -5.11 -3.57 21.11
C HIS A 138 -5.82 -2.21 21.14
N LEU A 139 -6.20 -1.68 19.98
CA LEU A 139 -6.93 -0.43 19.84
C LEU A 139 -8.41 -0.52 20.24
N LYS A 140 -8.91 -1.71 20.55
CA LYS A 140 -10.33 -2.01 20.80
C LYS A 140 -11.21 -1.73 19.57
N VAL A 141 -10.71 -2.07 18.37
CA VAL A 141 -11.47 -2.04 17.12
C VAL A 141 -11.98 -3.45 16.82
N LYS A 142 -13.19 -3.77 17.20
CA LYS A 142 -13.80 -5.07 16.89
C LYS A 142 -14.11 -5.23 15.41
N ARG A 143 -14.53 -4.16 14.77
CA ARG A 143 -14.88 -4.12 13.34
C ARG A 143 -14.51 -2.77 12.76
N LEU A 144 -13.72 -2.76 11.70
CA LEU A 144 -13.44 -1.55 10.93
C LEU A 144 -14.70 -1.06 10.23
N ARG A 145 -14.90 0.27 10.19
CA ARG A 145 -15.89 0.89 9.31
C ARG A 145 -15.51 0.66 7.85
N LEU A 146 -14.21 0.72 7.55
CA LEU A 146 -13.65 0.50 6.23
C LEU A 146 -12.23 -0.04 6.36
N LEU A 147 -11.90 -1.04 5.55
CA LEU A 147 -10.53 -1.45 5.25
C LEU A 147 -10.19 -1.00 3.83
N MET A 148 -9.14 -0.20 3.68
CA MET A 148 -8.57 0.17 2.38
C MET A 148 -7.13 -0.30 2.27
N GLY A 149 -6.63 -0.39 1.04
CA GLY A 149 -5.22 -0.62 0.83
C GLY A 149 -4.83 -0.49 -0.62
N THR A 150 -3.57 -0.12 -0.85
CA THR A 150 -3.00 0.10 -2.18
C THR A 150 -1.92 -0.92 -2.47
N SER A 151 -1.90 -1.51 -3.68
CA SER A 151 -0.86 -2.46 -4.10
C SER A 151 -0.71 -3.63 -3.09
N MET A 152 0.38 -3.75 -2.35
CA MET A 152 0.53 -4.72 -1.26
C MET A 152 -0.61 -4.62 -0.24
N GLY A 153 -0.98 -3.39 0.18
CA GLY A 153 -2.11 -3.17 1.09
C GLY A 153 -3.46 -3.61 0.51
N CYS A 154 -3.62 -3.54 -0.82
CA CYS A 154 -4.76 -4.13 -1.54
C CYS A 154 -4.78 -5.66 -1.39
N MET A 155 -3.63 -6.31 -1.61
CA MET A 155 -3.48 -7.76 -1.45
C MET A 155 -3.74 -8.19 -0.01
N MET A 156 -3.19 -7.43 0.95
CA MET A 156 -3.47 -7.63 2.38
C MET A 156 -4.95 -7.43 2.71
N GLY A 157 -5.64 -6.50 2.04
CA GLY A 157 -7.08 -6.29 2.20
C GLY A 157 -7.91 -7.51 1.80
N PHE A 158 -7.57 -8.18 0.70
CA PHE A 158 -8.20 -9.46 0.33
C PHE A 158 -7.84 -10.57 1.31
N GLN A 159 -6.56 -10.70 1.69
CA GLN A 159 -6.12 -11.67 2.69
C GLN A 159 -6.84 -11.45 4.03
N PHE A 160 -6.97 -10.20 4.48
CA PHE A 160 -7.71 -9.85 5.69
C PHE A 160 -9.19 -10.26 5.60
N GLY A 161 -9.83 -9.96 4.46
CA GLY A 161 -11.24 -10.33 4.26
C GLY A 161 -11.48 -11.84 4.27
N THR A 162 -10.52 -12.65 3.82
CA THR A 162 -10.60 -14.12 3.81
C THR A 162 -10.22 -14.75 5.14
N ASP A 163 -9.24 -14.19 5.86
CA ASP A 163 -8.69 -14.78 7.09
C ASP A 163 -9.40 -14.28 8.35
N LEU A 164 -9.93 -13.05 8.31
CA LEU A 164 -10.62 -12.39 9.41
C LEU A 164 -12.03 -11.93 8.97
N PRO A 165 -12.89 -12.85 8.50
CA PRO A 165 -14.20 -12.49 7.98
C PRO A 165 -15.04 -11.75 9.03
N GLY A 166 -15.74 -10.70 8.59
CA GLY A 166 -16.57 -9.87 9.48
C GLY A 166 -15.83 -8.79 10.27
N ARG A 167 -14.48 -8.74 10.25
CA ARG A 167 -13.68 -7.71 10.95
C ARG A 167 -13.66 -6.35 10.23
N ALA A 168 -14.26 -6.23 9.05
CA ALA A 168 -14.50 -4.96 8.36
C ALA A 168 -15.95 -4.89 7.89
N ALA A 169 -16.54 -3.68 7.85
CA ALA A 169 -17.89 -3.43 7.33
C ALA A 169 -17.87 -3.26 5.80
N ALA A 170 -16.76 -2.78 5.26
CA ALA A 170 -16.52 -2.65 3.82
C ALA A 170 -15.03 -2.80 3.53
N ILE A 171 -14.69 -3.20 2.29
CA ILE A 171 -13.32 -3.33 1.84
C ILE A 171 -13.16 -2.59 0.50
N MET A 172 -12.12 -1.74 0.38
CA MET A 172 -11.75 -1.04 -0.86
C MET A 172 -10.31 -1.36 -1.25
N PRO A 173 -10.08 -2.46 -1.96
CA PRO A 173 -8.75 -2.82 -2.46
C PRO A 173 -8.44 -2.04 -3.76
N LEU A 174 -7.23 -1.45 -3.85
CA LEU A 174 -6.78 -0.60 -4.95
C LEU A 174 -5.48 -1.14 -5.57
N ALA A 175 -5.50 -1.40 -6.88
CA ALA A 175 -4.33 -1.74 -7.70
C ALA A 175 -3.66 -3.08 -7.34
N CYS A 176 -4.38 -4.18 -7.30
CA CYS A 176 -3.83 -5.53 -7.15
C CYS A 176 -4.65 -6.61 -7.85
N ASN A 177 -4.16 -7.85 -7.78
CA ASN A 177 -4.83 -9.08 -8.19
C ASN A 177 -4.99 -10.01 -7.01
N VAL A 178 -5.84 -11.04 -7.15
CA VAL A 178 -6.15 -12.04 -6.11
C VAL A 178 -5.52 -13.40 -6.37
N ILE A 179 -4.76 -13.52 -7.46
CA ILE A 179 -4.05 -14.74 -7.86
C ILE A 179 -2.59 -14.74 -7.36
N PRO A 180 -1.88 -15.86 -7.37
CA PRO A 180 -0.47 -15.92 -7.03
C PRO A 180 0.37 -14.92 -7.84
N LEU A 181 1.35 -14.28 -7.17
CA LEU A 181 2.30 -13.41 -7.85
C LEU A 181 3.29 -14.26 -8.68
N ALA A 182 2.95 -14.43 -9.95
CA ALA A 182 3.74 -15.15 -10.96
C ALA A 182 4.06 -14.24 -12.15
N GLY A 183 4.55 -14.81 -13.23
CA GLY A 183 4.82 -14.13 -14.48
C GLY A 183 5.68 -12.87 -14.29
N ARG A 184 5.31 -11.77 -14.97
CA ARG A 184 6.09 -10.52 -14.97
C ARG A 184 6.27 -9.94 -13.57
N ASN A 185 5.23 -10.00 -12.69
CA ASN A 185 5.33 -9.45 -11.34
C ASN A 185 6.39 -10.20 -10.51
N ARG A 186 6.43 -11.54 -10.57
CA ARG A 186 7.48 -12.32 -9.90
C ARG A 186 8.84 -12.13 -10.58
N LEU A 187 8.88 -12.03 -11.89
CA LEU A 187 10.13 -11.92 -12.66
C LEU A 187 10.95 -10.70 -12.20
N TRP A 188 10.38 -9.50 -12.20
CA TRP A 188 11.14 -8.31 -11.81
C TRP A 188 11.56 -8.35 -10.32
N ARG A 189 10.74 -8.92 -9.44
CA ARG A 189 11.09 -9.13 -8.01
C ARG A 189 12.28 -10.08 -7.87
N ALA A 190 12.26 -11.18 -8.58
CA ALA A 190 13.36 -12.15 -8.59
C ALA A 190 14.65 -11.52 -9.13
N MET A 191 14.58 -10.74 -10.22
CA MET A 191 15.73 -10.03 -10.77
C MET A 191 16.32 -9.03 -9.77
N ALA A 192 15.48 -8.26 -9.08
CA ALA A 192 15.94 -7.32 -8.04
C ALA A 192 16.61 -8.04 -6.86
N ILE A 193 16.01 -9.12 -6.37
CA ILE A 193 16.56 -9.94 -5.28
C ILE A 193 17.91 -10.55 -5.69
N ASN A 194 17.97 -11.13 -6.88
CA ASN A 194 19.19 -11.75 -7.39
C ASN A 194 20.31 -10.72 -7.60
N ALA A 195 20.00 -9.51 -8.08
CA ALA A 195 20.98 -8.44 -8.22
C ALA A 195 21.57 -8.01 -6.85
N ILE A 196 20.72 -7.90 -5.80
CA ILE A 196 21.20 -7.61 -4.45
C ILE A 196 22.11 -8.74 -3.96
N LYS A 197 21.68 -10.01 -4.10
CA LYS A 197 22.44 -11.16 -3.62
C LYS A 197 23.73 -11.42 -4.39
N ALA A 198 23.79 -11.00 -5.66
CA ALA A 198 24.99 -11.10 -6.51
C ALA A 198 26.00 -9.96 -6.29
N ASP A 199 25.58 -8.88 -5.61
CA ASP A 199 26.49 -7.78 -5.26
C ASP A 199 27.50 -8.27 -4.22
N PRO A 200 28.83 -8.22 -4.47
CA PRO A 200 29.84 -8.66 -3.50
C PRO A 200 29.73 -7.99 -2.14
N ASP A 201 29.30 -6.72 -2.12
CA ASP A 201 29.15 -5.95 -0.88
C ASP A 201 28.01 -6.46 0.00
N TRP A 202 27.04 -7.23 -0.54
CA TRP A 202 25.95 -7.79 0.26
C TRP A 202 26.42 -8.83 1.30
N ASN A 203 27.49 -9.57 1.00
CA ASN A 203 28.14 -10.50 1.94
C ASN A 203 27.16 -11.39 2.72
N GLY A 204 26.22 -12.06 2.00
CA GLY A 204 25.23 -12.92 2.64
C GLY A 204 24.27 -12.20 3.60
N GLY A 205 24.13 -10.89 3.47
CA GLY A 205 23.32 -10.04 4.34
C GLY A 205 24.07 -9.45 5.54
N ASN A 206 25.39 -9.72 5.68
CA ASN A 206 26.22 -9.24 6.78
C ASN A 206 27.11 -8.05 6.37
N TYR A 207 26.60 -7.19 5.50
CA TYR A 207 27.33 -6.02 5.03
C TYR A 207 27.42 -4.90 6.09
N THR A 208 28.46 -4.09 5.96
CA THR A 208 28.65 -2.81 6.66
C THR A 208 28.48 -1.63 5.71
N THR A 209 28.83 -1.83 4.44
CA THR A 209 28.58 -0.89 3.34
C THR A 209 27.42 -1.41 2.51
N PRO A 210 26.38 -0.60 2.23
CA PRO A 210 25.25 -1.06 1.45
C PRO A 210 25.62 -1.58 0.04
N PRO A 211 25.04 -2.69 -0.44
CA PRO A 211 25.28 -3.24 -1.78
C PRO A 211 24.59 -2.38 -2.84
N LEU A 212 25.18 -1.22 -3.14
CA LEU A 212 24.56 -0.19 -3.97
C LEU A 212 24.34 -0.62 -5.43
N ASN A 213 25.18 -1.49 -5.98
CA ASN A 213 25.01 -1.94 -7.37
C ASN A 213 23.76 -2.81 -7.49
N GLY A 214 23.56 -3.75 -6.56
CA GLY A 214 22.35 -4.57 -6.50
C GLY A 214 21.09 -3.75 -6.23
N LEU A 215 21.16 -2.80 -5.30
CA LEU A 215 20.04 -1.89 -5.01
C LEU A 215 19.68 -1.02 -6.21
N ARG A 216 20.65 -0.51 -6.99
CA ARG A 216 20.40 0.26 -8.22
C ARG A 216 19.59 -0.54 -9.24
N VAL A 217 19.91 -1.82 -9.44
CA VAL A 217 19.10 -2.68 -10.32
C VAL A 217 17.68 -2.81 -9.82
N GLY A 218 17.49 -3.02 -8.51
CA GLY A 218 16.17 -3.10 -7.89
C GLY A 218 15.35 -1.83 -8.10
N VAL A 219 15.96 -0.65 -7.91
CA VAL A 219 15.32 0.65 -8.14
C VAL A 219 14.95 0.83 -9.62
N ALA A 220 15.85 0.53 -10.56
CA ALA A 220 15.60 0.65 -12.00
C ALA A 220 14.43 -0.23 -12.43
N LEU A 221 14.39 -1.49 -11.98
CA LEU A 221 13.29 -2.41 -12.27
C LEU A 221 11.96 -1.92 -11.69
N GLN A 222 11.96 -1.35 -10.49
CA GLN A 222 10.75 -0.80 -9.87
C GLN A 222 10.25 0.43 -10.63
N VAL A 223 11.14 1.35 -11.03
CA VAL A 223 10.78 2.53 -11.85
C VAL A 223 10.09 2.09 -13.14
N MET A 224 10.68 1.13 -13.85
CA MET A 224 10.11 0.59 -15.09
C MET A 224 8.80 -0.17 -14.86
N ALA A 225 8.72 -0.96 -13.77
CA ALA A 225 7.50 -1.68 -13.43
C ALA A 225 6.34 -0.75 -13.04
N SER A 226 6.64 0.43 -12.46
CA SER A 226 5.64 1.43 -12.07
C SER A 226 5.32 2.45 -13.17
N SER A 227 5.87 2.27 -14.37
CA SER A 227 5.75 3.24 -15.46
C SER A 227 4.33 3.35 -16.03
N ALA A 228 4.02 4.54 -16.56
CA ALA A 228 2.83 4.82 -17.37
C ALA A 228 3.31 5.39 -18.71
N PRO A 229 3.47 4.59 -19.78
CA PRO A 229 4.16 4.99 -21.01
C PRO A 229 3.58 6.24 -21.68
N VAL A 230 2.24 6.35 -21.75
CA VAL A 230 1.58 7.52 -22.37
C VAL A 230 1.88 8.79 -21.57
N ARG A 231 1.77 8.71 -20.25
CA ARG A 231 2.07 9.83 -19.34
C ARG A 231 3.54 10.21 -19.37
N MET A 232 4.43 9.22 -19.32
CA MET A 232 5.88 9.47 -19.37
C MET A 232 6.32 10.13 -20.67
N GLN A 233 5.71 9.76 -21.81
CA GLN A 233 5.99 10.40 -23.08
C GLN A 233 5.54 11.87 -23.09
N ALA A 234 4.44 12.20 -22.42
CA ALA A 234 3.96 13.57 -22.27
C ALA A 234 4.82 14.41 -21.30
N ASP A 235 5.22 13.82 -20.16
CA ASP A 235 6.03 14.49 -19.14
C ASP A 235 7.50 14.69 -19.59
N TRP A 236 8.04 13.78 -20.42
CA TRP A 236 9.42 13.78 -20.89
C TRP A 236 9.51 13.58 -22.41
N PRO A 237 9.07 14.59 -23.20
CA PRO A 237 8.91 14.43 -24.65
C PRO A 237 10.22 14.46 -25.44
N THR A 238 11.34 14.77 -24.80
CA THR A 238 12.66 14.79 -25.42
C THR A 238 13.61 13.80 -24.76
N ARG A 239 14.65 13.38 -25.50
CA ARG A 239 15.68 12.51 -24.99
C ARG A 239 16.31 13.06 -23.70
N ASP A 240 16.74 14.34 -23.73
CA ASP A 240 17.40 14.95 -22.57
C ASP A 240 16.48 15.03 -21.34
N ALA A 241 15.17 15.30 -21.56
CA ALA A 241 14.18 15.30 -20.47
C ALA A 241 14.03 13.90 -19.86
N ALA A 242 14.00 12.86 -20.68
CA ALA A 242 13.93 11.46 -20.24
C ALA A 242 15.21 11.02 -19.51
N ASP A 243 16.41 11.39 -20.01
CA ASP A 243 17.68 11.10 -19.35
C ASP A 243 17.76 11.77 -17.96
N ALA A 244 17.37 13.05 -17.88
CA ALA A 244 17.31 13.77 -16.61
C ALA A 244 16.29 13.17 -15.62
N ALA A 245 15.15 12.70 -16.12
CA ALA A 245 14.14 12.03 -15.31
C ALA A 245 14.65 10.69 -14.77
N ALA A 246 15.34 9.90 -15.59
CA ALA A 246 15.97 8.64 -15.18
C ALA A 246 17.00 8.87 -14.05
N GLN A 247 17.87 9.88 -14.20
CA GLN A 247 18.85 10.24 -13.15
C GLN A 247 18.16 10.62 -11.84
N ARG A 248 17.11 11.47 -11.89
CA ARG A 248 16.34 11.85 -10.69
C ARG A 248 15.66 10.66 -10.03
N ALA A 249 15.01 9.80 -10.82
CA ALA A 249 14.31 8.62 -10.31
C ALA A 249 15.29 7.66 -9.62
N MET A 250 16.48 7.45 -10.20
CA MET A 250 17.52 6.63 -9.60
C MET A 250 18.06 7.23 -8.30
N ALA A 251 18.33 8.53 -8.27
CA ALA A 251 18.82 9.21 -7.07
C ALA A 251 17.79 9.16 -5.93
N GLN A 252 16.51 9.46 -6.23
CA GLN A 252 15.42 9.41 -5.26
C GLN A 252 15.15 7.99 -4.77
N GLY A 253 15.13 7.01 -5.67
CA GLY A 253 14.93 5.62 -5.33
C GLY A 253 16.02 5.06 -4.43
N LEU A 254 17.28 5.44 -4.65
CA LEU A 254 18.40 5.03 -3.78
C LEU A 254 18.38 5.74 -2.42
N ALA A 255 18.09 7.05 -2.39
CA ALA A 255 17.97 7.79 -1.14
C ALA A 255 16.82 7.30 -0.25
N GLY A 256 15.71 6.87 -0.86
CA GLY A 256 14.55 6.29 -0.17
C GLY A 256 14.57 4.76 -0.09
N SER A 257 15.65 4.10 -0.57
CA SER A 257 15.70 2.64 -0.54
C SER A 257 15.86 2.15 0.90
N ALA A 258 15.03 1.17 1.24
CA ALA A 258 15.22 0.40 2.46
C ALA A 258 16.57 -0.30 2.43
N ASP A 259 17.02 -0.73 3.61
CA ASP A 259 18.11 -1.68 3.76
C ASP A 259 17.96 -2.87 2.76
N ALA A 260 19.08 -3.39 2.26
CA ALA A 260 19.05 -4.42 1.23
C ALA A 260 18.39 -5.73 1.70
N ASN A 261 18.55 -6.10 2.97
CA ASN A 261 17.90 -7.25 3.56
C ASN A 261 16.38 -6.99 3.71
N ASP A 262 15.99 -5.81 4.19
CA ASP A 262 14.58 -5.40 4.24
C ASP A 262 13.95 -5.50 2.86
N ARG A 263 14.66 -5.02 1.83
CA ARG A 263 14.17 -5.06 0.45
C ARG A 263 13.94 -6.49 -0.06
N ILE A 264 14.86 -7.41 0.22
CA ILE A 264 14.71 -8.84 -0.13
C ILE A 264 13.43 -9.39 0.51
N TYR A 265 13.26 -9.18 1.82
CA TYR A 265 12.10 -9.68 2.56
C TYR A 265 10.78 -9.07 2.06
N GLN A 266 10.75 -7.76 1.81
CA GLN A 266 9.58 -7.07 1.26
C GLN A 266 9.14 -7.65 -0.10
N LEU A 267 10.09 -7.97 -0.98
CA LEU A 267 9.81 -8.57 -2.28
C LEU A 267 9.41 -10.05 -2.19
N GLU A 268 9.90 -10.78 -1.18
CA GLU A 268 9.56 -12.19 -0.93
C GLU A 268 8.24 -12.38 -0.17
N ALA A 269 7.73 -11.38 0.56
CA ALA A 269 6.54 -11.50 1.41
C ALA A 269 5.28 -11.96 0.68
N SER A 270 5.23 -11.79 -0.64
CA SER A 270 4.09 -12.20 -1.49
C SER A 270 4.08 -13.68 -1.90
N ARG A 271 5.06 -14.48 -1.48
CA ARG A 271 5.28 -15.86 -1.98
C ARG A 271 4.10 -16.81 -1.83
N ASN A 272 3.32 -16.66 -0.76
CA ASN A 272 2.19 -17.54 -0.43
C ASN A 272 0.82 -16.89 -0.71
N TYR A 273 0.81 -15.68 -1.31
CA TYR A 273 -0.43 -14.94 -1.55
C TYR A 273 -1.30 -15.61 -2.61
N HIS A 274 -2.48 -16.07 -2.21
CA HIS A 274 -3.48 -16.64 -3.11
C HIS A 274 -4.89 -16.65 -2.48
N PRO A 275 -5.56 -15.50 -2.30
CA PRO A 275 -6.89 -15.45 -1.71
C PRO A 275 -8.02 -15.91 -2.66
N ALA A 276 -7.77 -16.02 -3.97
CA ALA A 276 -8.80 -16.34 -4.97
C ALA A 276 -9.72 -17.51 -4.61
N PRO A 277 -9.23 -18.67 -4.11
CA PRO A 277 -10.09 -19.78 -3.72
C PRO A 277 -11.03 -19.50 -2.54
N HIS A 278 -10.77 -18.41 -1.81
CA HIS A 278 -11.44 -18.08 -0.55
C HIS A 278 -12.30 -16.81 -0.61
N LEU A 279 -12.41 -16.16 -1.77
CA LEU A 279 -13.11 -14.88 -1.93
C LEU A 279 -14.59 -14.92 -1.49
N ALA A 280 -15.24 -16.08 -1.58
CA ALA A 280 -16.63 -16.25 -1.12
C ALA A 280 -16.79 -16.03 0.41
N ARG A 281 -15.70 -16.05 1.20
CA ARG A 281 -15.72 -15.70 2.62
C ARG A 281 -15.90 -14.21 2.87
N ILE A 282 -15.65 -13.37 1.85
CA ILE A 282 -15.82 -11.92 1.92
C ILE A 282 -17.27 -11.59 1.59
N THR A 283 -18.10 -11.53 2.62
CA THR A 283 -19.56 -11.31 2.47
C THR A 283 -19.98 -9.85 2.60
N VAL A 284 -19.04 -8.96 2.94
CA VAL A 284 -19.28 -7.52 3.06
C VAL A 284 -19.16 -6.81 1.72
N PRO A 285 -19.69 -5.58 1.57
CA PRO A 285 -19.49 -4.78 0.38
C PRO A 285 -18.01 -4.58 0.03
N VAL A 286 -17.64 -4.88 -1.21
CA VAL A 286 -16.30 -4.67 -1.76
C VAL A 286 -16.40 -3.78 -3.00
N THR A 287 -15.54 -2.77 -3.09
CA THR A 287 -15.27 -2.03 -4.33
C THR A 287 -13.80 -2.17 -4.68
N TRP A 288 -13.50 -3.05 -5.61
CA TRP A 288 -12.14 -3.33 -6.09
C TRP A 288 -11.82 -2.44 -7.29
N VAL A 289 -10.76 -1.62 -7.21
CA VAL A 289 -10.42 -0.63 -8.24
C VAL A 289 -9.03 -0.88 -8.78
N ASN A 290 -8.91 -1.00 -10.10
CA ASN A 290 -7.64 -1.02 -10.80
C ASN A 290 -7.62 0.02 -11.93
N SER A 291 -6.43 0.40 -12.42
CA SER A 291 -6.24 1.24 -13.59
C SER A 291 -5.90 0.38 -14.81
N ALA A 292 -6.41 0.74 -15.97
CA ALA A 292 -6.20 -0.02 -17.22
C ALA A 292 -4.74 -0.03 -17.66
N ASP A 293 -4.00 1.03 -17.33
CA ASP A 293 -2.58 1.23 -17.62
C ASP A 293 -1.62 0.70 -16.52
N ASP A 294 -2.16 -0.01 -15.49
CA ASP A 294 -1.32 -0.63 -14.46
C ASP A 294 -0.55 -1.82 -15.03
N VAL A 295 0.77 -1.69 -15.14
CA VAL A 295 1.66 -2.74 -15.67
C VAL A 295 2.31 -3.61 -14.57
N ILE A 296 2.14 -3.26 -13.28
CA ILE A 296 2.52 -4.14 -12.15
C ILE A 296 1.43 -5.19 -11.92
N ASN A 297 0.19 -4.74 -11.81
CA ASN A 297 -0.99 -5.59 -11.60
C ASN A 297 -2.02 -5.36 -12.71
N PRO A 298 -1.71 -5.75 -13.96
CA PRO A 298 -2.62 -5.53 -15.08
C PRO A 298 -3.97 -6.20 -14.81
N PRO A 299 -5.10 -5.49 -15.01
CA PRO A 299 -6.42 -6.02 -14.67
C PRO A 299 -6.82 -7.26 -15.49
N GLY A 300 -6.22 -7.48 -16.67
CA GLY A 300 -6.39 -8.69 -17.48
C GLY A 300 -5.65 -9.91 -16.93
N VAL A 301 -4.69 -9.72 -16.01
CA VAL A 301 -3.99 -10.83 -15.35
C VAL A 301 -4.84 -11.32 -14.18
N GLY A 302 -5.35 -12.56 -14.27
CA GLY A 302 -6.22 -13.16 -13.26
C GLY A 302 -7.70 -12.75 -13.37
N ASP A 303 -8.09 -12.00 -14.41
CA ASP A 303 -9.45 -11.61 -14.74
C ASP A 303 -10.24 -11.07 -13.52
N ALA A 304 -9.88 -9.87 -13.09
CA ALA A 304 -10.49 -9.23 -11.92
C ALA A 304 -12.03 -9.13 -12.04
N ALA A 305 -12.55 -8.90 -13.24
CA ALA A 305 -13.99 -8.82 -13.50
C ALA A 305 -14.71 -10.16 -13.34
N LEU A 306 -14.02 -11.28 -13.53
CA LEU A 306 -14.53 -12.62 -13.24
C LEU A 306 -14.37 -12.94 -11.74
N GLN A 307 -13.21 -12.70 -11.18
CA GLN A 307 -12.90 -13.03 -9.78
C GLN A 307 -13.82 -12.31 -8.78
N VAL A 308 -14.19 -11.06 -9.08
CA VAL A 308 -15.07 -10.28 -8.20
C VAL A 308 -16.44 -10.94 -8.00
N LYS A 309 -16.91 -11.75 -8.94
CA LYS A 309 -18.20 -12.46 -8.88
C LYS A 309 -18.24 -13.52 -7.77
N ALA A 310 -17.09 -13.98 -7.28
CA ALA A 310 -17.03 -14.89 -6.15
C ALA A 310 -17.39 -14.21 -4.81
N MET A 311 -17.40 -12.87 -4.75
CA MET A 311 -17.80 -12.10 -3.57
C MET A 311 -19.25 -11.65 -3.73
N PRO A 312 -20.19 -12.03 -2.82
CA PRO A 312 -21.63 -11.76 -2.99
C PRO A 312 -21.99 -10.27 -3.17
N GLN A 313 -21.17 -9.37 -2.57
CA GLN A 313 -21.35 -7.92 -2.64
C GLN A 313 -20.15 -7.23 -3.30
N GLY A 314 -19.40 -7.97 -4.13
CA GLY A 314 -18.24 -7.49 -4.84
C GLY A 314 -18.60 -6.65 -6.08
N ARG A 315 -17.87 -5.54 -6.29
CA ARG A 315 -17.91 -4.73 -7.49
C ARG A 315 -16.48 -4.44 -7.95
N PHE A 316 -16.19 -4.66 -9.23
CA PHE A 316 -14.93 -4.27 -9.85
C PHE A 316 -15.12 -2.97 -10.65
N VAL A 317 -14.17 -2.06 -10.51
CA VAL A 317 -14.12 -0.79 -11.23
C VAL A 317 -12.76 -0.68 -11.92
N LEU A 318 -12.79 -0.47 -13.22
CA LEU A 318 -11.62 -0.22 -14.04
C LEU A 318 -11.56 1.27 -14.39
N ILE A 319 -10.53 1.96 -13.90
CA ILE A 319 -10.21 3.32 -14.33
C ILE A 319 -9.64 3.22 -15.75
N PRO A 320 -10.26 3.83 -16.78
CA PRO A 320 -9.73 3.80 -18.13
C PRO A 320 -8.38 4.54 -18.21
N GLU A 321 -7.48 4.08 -19.08
CA GLU A 321 -6.24 4.79 -19.39
C GLU A 321 -6.55 6.19 -19.94
N SER A 322 -5.80 7.18 -19.51
CA SER A 322 -5.90 8.58 -19.95
C SER A 322 -4.54 9.28 -19.83
N ALA A 323 -4.47 10.52 -20.32
CA ALA A 323 -3.29 11.37 -20.15
C ALA A 323 -3.03 11.75 -18.66
N GLU A 324 -4.04 11.68 -17.80
CA GLU A 324 -3.92 11.97 -16.37
C GLU A 324 -3.59 10.74 -15.53
N THR A 325 -3.88 9.53 -15.99
CA THR A 325 -3.55 8.30 -15.25
C THR A 325 -2.04 8.07 -15.20
N ARG A 326 -1.58 7.31 -14.22
CA ARG A 326 -0.16 7.18 -13.85
C ARG A 326 0.24 5.71 -13.68
N GLY A 327 -0.34 4.82 -14.48
CA GLY A 327 -0.12 3.39 -14.38
C GLY A 327 -0.47 2.88 -12.98
N HIS A 328 0.43 2.08 -12.41
CA HIS A 328 0.25 1.57 -11.04
C HIS A 328 0.01 2.69 -10.01
N SER A 329 0.67 3.84 -10.16
CA SER A 329 0.57 4.95 -9.20
C SER A 329 -0.78 5.69 -9.23
N THR A 330 -1.69 5.41 -10.17
CA THR A 330 -3.04 5.99 -10.23
C THR A 330 -3.80 5.77 -8.93
N HIS A 331 -3.54 4.68 -8.22
CA HIS A 331 -4.18 4.36 -6.94
C HIS A 331 -3.88 5.38 -5.82
N THR A 332 -2.80 6.16 -5.90
CA THR A 332 -2.48 7.20 -4.91
C THR A 332 -3.22 8.52 -5.16
N TRP A 333 -3.85 8.68 -6.32
CA TRP A 333 -4.58 9.88 -6.73
C TRP A 333 -6.08 9.68 -6.52
N SER A 334 -6.57 10.08 -5.34
CA SER A 334 -7.95 9.81 -4.91
C SER A 334 -9.01 10.37 -5.87
N GLN A 335 -8.72 11.41 -6.64
CA GLN A 335 -9.63 11.99 -7.62
C GLN A 335 -10.19 10.99 -8.64
N PHE A 336 -9.45 9.91 -8.94
CA PHE A 336 -9.89 8.89 -9.90
C PHE A 336 -10.89 7.90 -9.33
N TRP A 337 -11.02 7.80 -7.99
CA TRP A 337 -11.81 6.76 -7.34
C TRP A 337 -12.57 7.22 -6.08
N GLU A 338 -12.46 8.50 -5.67
CA GLU A 338 -13.17 8.96 -4.46
C GLU A 338 -14.70 8.87 -4.58
N GLY A 339 -15.26 8.96 -5.80
CA GLY A 339 -16.68 8.73 -6.06
C GLY A 339 -17.10 7.29 -5.73
N GLU A 340 -16.25 6.32 -6.05
CA GLU A 340 -16.46 4.91 -5.75
C GLU A 340 -16.35 4.63 -4.25
N LEU A 341 -15.46 5.35 -3.55
CA LEU A 341 -15.37 5.30 -2.09
C LEU A 341 -16.64 5.83 -1.43
N LYS A 342 -17.16 6.97 -1.88
CA LYS A 342 -18.45 7.52 -1.40
C LYS A 342 -19.59 6.53 -1.59
N ALA A 343 -19.69 5.93 -2.79
CA ALA A 343 -20.70 4.92 -3.10
C ALA A 343 -20.56 3.65 -2.24
N LEU A 344 -19.31 3.20 -1.97
CA LEU A 344 -19.07 2.07 -1.08
C LEU A 344 -19.51 2.35 0.34
N LEU A 345 -19.13 3.50 0.90
CA LEU A 345 -19.51 3.91 2.25
C LEU A 345 -21.04 4.02 2.40
N ALA A 346 -21.74 4.54 1.39
CA ALA A 346 -23.21 4.67 1.41
C ALA A 346 -23.94 3.32 1.44
N ARG A 347 -23.40 2.28 0.77
CA ARG A 347 -24.02 0.93 0.71
C ARG A 347 -23.55 -0.03 1.81
N SER A 348 -22.69 0.41 2.71
CA SER A 348 -22.10 -0.42 3.78
C SER A 348 -22.48 0.04 5.19
N ASN A 349 -23.54 0.82 5.32
CA ASN A 349 -24.11 1.27 6.60
C ASN A 349 -24.88 0.15 7.30
#